data_681355fd5e1ecf4c2fa0c760ce6395ad
#
_entry.id   681355fd5e1ecf4c2fa0c760ce6395ad
#
_cell.length_a   1.000
_cell.length_b   1.000
_cell.length_c   1.000
_cell.angle_alpha   90.00
_cell.angle_beta   90.00
_cell.angle_gamma   90.00
#
_symmetry.space_group_name_H-M   'P 1'
#
loop_
_entity.id
_entity.type
_entity.pdbx_description
1 polymer ?
#
loop_
_entity_poly.entity_id
_entity_poly.type
_entity_poly.pdbx_seq_one_letter_code
_entity_poly.pdbx_strand_id
1 'polypeptide(L)'
;GKIKNYVKDGLWKGKSEKPSYTFYEQFENGKLVSGKRIDSLGVEIQYNEVLQKPKPKNGIADFYRFVGENYNTPAVQGLKGVIYATFVVDKEGKVADVKIIRDLGYGTGAEAIRVIQKYDQWIPGSFKGEPVRVQYSLPITIQSNY
;
A
#
# COMPACT_ATOMS: atom_id res chain seq x y z
N GLY A 1 23.07 4.66 18.80
CA GLY A 1 22.06 3.65 19.10
C GLY A 1 22.60 2.44 19.81
N LYS A 2 21.72 1.66 20.39
CA LYS A 2 22.04 0.43 21.11
C LYS A 2 21.54 -0.78 20.34
N ILE A 3 22.27 -1.88 20.45
CA ILE A 3 21.85 -3.18 19.93
C ILE A 3 21.79 -4.17 21.09
N LYS A 4 20.64 -4.81 21.25
CA LYS A 4 20.40 -5.81 22.29
C LYS A 4 19.88 -7.08 21.62
N ASN A 5 20.52 -8.24 21.89
CA ASN A 5 20.17 -9.52 21.26
C ASN A 5 20.09 -9.45 19.73
N TYR A 6 21.07 -8.75 19.10
CA TYR A 6 21.17 -8.55 17.67
C TYR A 6 20.04 -7.74 17.03
N VAL A 7 19.25 -7.03 17.83
CA VAL A 7 18.19 -6.14 17.33
C VAL A 7 18.38 -4.73 17.87
N LYS A 8 17.82 -3.73 17.18
CA LYS A 8 17.90 -2.34 17.61
C LYS A 8 17.17 -2.14 18.93
N ASP A 9 17.76 -1.36 19.81
CA ASP A 9 17.19 -0.98 21.09
C ASP A 9 17.58 0.46 21.42
N GLY A 10 16.72 1.19 22.13
CA GLY A 10 16.98 2.57 22.52
C GLY A 10 16.80 3.57 21.38
N LEU A 11 17.41 4.73 21.54
CA LEU A 11 17.30 5.85 20.61
C LEU A 11 18.32 5.74 19.48
N TRP A 12 17.84 5.85 18.26
CA TRP A 12 18.66 5.85 17.05
C TRP A 12 18.50 7.17 16.31
N LYS A 13 19.63 7.76 15.89
CA LYS A 13 19.68 8.99 15.12
C LYS A 13 20.35 8.73 13.78
N GLY A 14 19.82 9.30 12.72
CA GLY A 14 20.39 9.18 11.40
C GLY A 14 20.14 10.41 10.55
N LYS A 15 20.75 10.43 9.36
CA LYS A 15 20.64 11.55 8.44
C LYS A 15 20.48 11.01 7.03
N SER A 16 19.57 11.60 6.26
CA SER A 16 19.42 11.37 4.84
C SER A 16 19.94 12.58 4.07
N GLU A 17 20.60 12.33 2.93
CA GLU A 17 21.15 13.40 2.08
C GLU A 17 20.21 13.81 0.94
N LYS A 18 19.41 12.86 0.41
CA LYS A 18 18.52 13.08 -0.73
C LYS A 18 17.20 12.32 -0.56
N PRO A 19 16.14 12.96 -0.07
CA PRO A 19 16.05 14.34 0.44
C PRO A 19 16.81 14.53 1.74
N SER A 20 17.18 15.77 2.07
CA SER A 20 17.93 16.07 3.28
C SER A 20 17.00 16.13 4.48
N TYR A 21 17.22 15.28 5.46
CA TYR A 21 16.53 15.29 6.75
C TYR A 21 17.34 14.56 7.81
N THR A 22 17.06 14.87 9.07
CA THR A 22 17.58 14.13 10.22
C THR A 22 16.42 13.38 10.85
N PHE A 23 16.67 12.16 11.31
CA PHE A 23 15.63 11.37 11.97
C PHE A 23 16.10 10.86 13.33
N TYR A 24 15.12 10.65 14.21
CA TYR A 24 15.33 10.12 15.57
C TYR A 24 14.28 9.02 15.76
N GLU A 25 14.73 7.82 16.10
CA GLU A 25 13.85 6.66 16.21
C GLU A 25 14.09 5.94 17.52
N GLN A 26 13.03 5.65 18.24
CA GLN A 26 13.06 4.91 19.51
C GLN A 26 12.63 3.47 19.24
N PHE A 27 13.49 2.53 19.63
CA PHE A 27 13.26 1.10 19.43
C PHE A 27 13.16 0.36 20.76
N GLU A 28 12.34 -0.68 20.79
CA GLU A 28 12.24 -1.66 21.86
C GLU A 28 12.25 -3.05 21.23
N ASN A 29 13.27 -3.86 21.58
CA ASN A 29 13.43 -5.24 21.07
C ASN A 29 13.32 -5.32 19.54
N GLY A 30 13.94 -4.41 18.83
CA GLY A 30 13.94 -4.35 17.38
C GLY A 30 12.71 -3.72 16.75
N LYS A 31 11.71 -3.38 17.54
CA LYS A 31 10.48 -2.78 17.04
C LYS A 31 10.49 -1.27 17.22
N LEU A 32 10.12 -0.53 16.18
CA LEU A 32 9.98 0.92 16.27
C LEU A 32 8.79 1.28 17.16
N VAL A 33 9.04 2.07 18.18
CA VAL A 33 8.02 2.60 19.10
C VAL A 33 7.55 3.97 18.64
N SER A 34 8.49 4.84 18.31
CA SER A 34 8.19 6.17 17.81
C SER A 34 9.34 6.68 16.97
N GLY A 35 9.04 7.57 16.05
CA GLY A 35 10.03 8.23 15.23
C GLY A 35 9.62 9.64 14.88
N LYS A 36 10.61 10.46 14.54
CA LYS A 36 10.39 11.78 13.98
C LYS A 36 11.47 12.09 12.96
N ARG A 37 11.12 12.87 11.96
CA ARG A 37 12.07 13.42 11.00
C ARG A 37 11.96 14.93 10.97
N ILE A 38 13.08 15.59 10.77
CA ILE A 38 13.16 17.05 10.65
C ILE A 38 13.85 17.33 9.31
N ASP A 39 13.17 18.02 8.39
CA ASP A 39 13.73 18.33 7.09
C ASP A 39 14.62 19.58 7.13
N SER A 40 15.17 19.97 5.98
CA SER A 40 16.05 21.11 5.87
C SER A 40 15.36 22.44 6.17
N LEU A 41 14.03 22.48 6.16
CA LEU A 41 13.23 23.64 6.49
C LEU A 41 12.79 23.67 7.94
N GLY A 42 13.18 22.66 8.74
CA GLY A 42 12.79 22.54 10.14
C GLY A 42 11.41 21.93 10.36
N VAL A 43 10.76 21.42 9.31
CA VAL A 43 9.46 20.76 9.46
C VAL A 43 9.64 19.40 10.10
N GLU A 44 8.89 19.15 11.18
CA GLU A 44 8.93 17.91 11.94
C GLU A 44 7.71 17.05 11.61
N ILE A 45 7.95 15.78 11.27
CA ILE A 45 6.91 14.80 11.02
C ILE A 45 7.14 13.62 11.95
N GLN A 46 6.07 13.21 12.65
CA GLN A 46 6.10 12.06 13.56
C GLN A 46 5.54 10.82 12.87
N TYR A 47 6.08 9.65 13.18
CA TYR A 47 5.63 8.38 12.64
C TYR A 47 5.87 7.26 13.65
N ASN A 48 5.08 6.18 13.54
CA ASN A 48 5.23 5.00 14.39
C ASN A 48 5.61 3.74 13.61
N GLU A 49 5.75 3.85 12.29
CA GLU A 49 6.25 2.82 11.41
C GLU A 49 7.18 3.45 10.39
N VAL A 50 8.31 2.79 10.10
CA VAL A 50 9.27 3.31 9.12
C VAL A 50 8.66 3.29 7.72
N LEU A 51 8.07 2.16 7.32
CA LEU A 51 7.40 2.01 6.04
C LEU A 51 5.96 1.57 6.29
N GLN A 52 5.00 2.37 5.82
CA GLN A 52 3.59 2.01 5.84
C GLN A 52 3.13 1.68 4.44
N LYS A 53 2.38 0.59 4.30
CA LYS A 53 1.77 0.20 3.03
C LYS A 53 0.60 1.12 2.72
N PRO A 54 0.30 1.36 1.42
CA PRO A 54 -0.94 2.04 1.08
C PRO A 54 -2.14 1.21 1.52
N LYS A 55 -3.24 1.88 1.79
CA LYS A 55 -4.48 1.22 2.23
C LYS A 55 -5.70 1.97 1.72
N PRO A 56 -6.83 1.28 1.51
CA PRO A 56 -8.07 1.98 1.19
C PRO A 56 -8.46 2.91 2.34
N LYS A 57 -8.93 4.10 1.99
CA LYS A 57 -9.28 5.16 2.97
C LYS A 57 -10.27 4.69 4.03
N ASN A 58 -11.25 3.87 3.63
CA ASN A 58 -12.28 3.36 4.53
C ASN A 58 -12.11 1.87 4.85
N GLY A 59 -10.87 1.35 4.70
CA GLY A 59 -10.53 -0.03 5.00
C GLY A 59 -10.65 -0.95 3.80
N ILE A 60 -10.04 -2.15 3.91
CA ILE A 60 -10.01 -3.12 2.81
C ILE A 60 -11.41 -3.66 2.50
N ALA A 61 -12.28 -3.75 3.50
CA ALA A 61 -13.66 -4.20 3.28
C ALA A 61 -14.43 -3.24 2.38
N ASP A 62 -14.21 -1.94 2.50
CA ASP A 62 -14.81 -0.93 1.64
C ASP A 62 -14.36 -1.11 0.19
N PHE A 63 -13.07 -1.36 -0.02
CA PHE A 63 -12.54 -1.62 -1.36
C PHE A 63 -13.20 -2.86 -1.99
N TYR A 64 -13.27 -3.97 -1.28
CA TYR A 64 -13.87 -5.19 -1.81
C TYR A 64 -15.38 -5.06 -2.02
N ARG A 65 -16.06 -4.27 -1.20
CA ARG A 65 -17.47 -3.93 -1.44
C ARG A 65 -17.62 -3.16 -2.75
N PHE A 66 -16.76 -2.16 -2.98
CA PHE A 66 -16.75 -1.39 -4.24
C PHE A 66 -16.51 -2.31 -5.44
N VAL A 67 -15.55 -3.24 -5.33
CA VAL A 67 -15.29 -4.22 -6.39
C VAL A 67 -16.56 -5.05 -6.66
N GLY A 68 -17.21 -5.56 -5.61
CA GLY A 68 -18.43 -6.36 -5.77
C GLY A 68 -19.57 -5.61 -6.42
N GLU A 69 -19.70 -4.31 -6.15
CA GLU A 69 -20.77 -3.48 -6.71
C GLU A 69 -20.49 -3.04 -8.16
N ASN A 70 -19.23 -2.94 -8.55
CA ASN A 70 -18.85 -2.38 -9.85
C ASN A 70 -18.29 -3.38 -10.84
N TYR A 71 -17.89 -4.57 -10.39
CA TYR A 71 -17.31 -5.59 -11.26
C TYR A 71 -18.42 -6.35 -11.99
N ASN A 72 -18.35 -6.32 -13.33
CA ASN A 72 -19.29 -7.02 -14.19
C ASN A 72 -18.75 -8.40 -14.53
N THR A 73 -19.16 -9.42 -13.79
CA THR A 73 -18.74 -10.80 -14.03
C THR A 73 -19.32 -11.30 -15.35
N PRO A 74 -18.49 -11.89 -16.24
CA PRO A 74 -19.01 -12.44 -17.50
C PRO A 74 -19.99 -13.57 -17.26
N ALA A 75 -20.98 -13.69 -18.15
CA ALA A 75 -21.98 -14.75 -18.10
C ALA A 75 -21.42 -16.05 -18.68
N VAL A 76 -20.43 -16.60 -17.99
CA VAL A 76 -19.75 -17.85 -18.37
C VAL A 76 -20.05 -18.90 -17.32
N GLN A 77 -20.67 -20.01 -17.75
CA GLN A 77 -21.03 -21.09 -16.83
C GLN A 77 -19.81 -21.69 -16.16
N GLY A 78 -19.86 -21.79 -14.82
CA GLY A 78 -18.79 -22.39 -14.01
C GLY A 78 -17.53 -21.57 -13.90
N LEU A 79 -17.53 -20.31 -14.34
CA LEU A 79 -16.35 -19.44 -14.22
C LEU A 79 -16.08 -19.16 -12.75
N LYS A 80 -14.89 -19.54 -12.29
CA LYS A 80 -14.47 -19.36 -10.92
C LYS A 80 -12.96 -19.30 -10.86
N GLY A 81 -12.41 -18.40 -10.07
CA GLY A 81 -10.99 -18.31 -9.85
C GLY A 81 -10.59 -17.01 -9.21
N VAL A 82 -9.28 -16.78 -9.15
CA VAL A 82 -8.69 -15.61 -8.55
C VAL A 82 -7.83 -14.88 -9.59
N ILE A 83 -8.08 -13.58 -9.74
CA ILE A 83 -7.25 -12.70 -10.53
C ILE A 83 -6.24 -12.06 -9.58
N TYR A 84 -4.97 -12.04 -9.97
CA TYR A 84 -3.94 -11.32 -9.24
C TYR A 84 -3.58 -10.06 -10.00
N ALA A 85 -3.73 -8.92 -9.33
CA ALA A 85 -3.44 -7.61 -9.89
C ALA A 85 -2.33 -6.92 -9.11
N THR A 86 -1.48 -6.18 -9.81
CA THR A 86 -0.53 -5.25 -9.20
C THR A 86 -0.82 -3.86 -9.74
N PHE A 87 -0.61 -2.87 -8.90
CA PHE A 87 -0.76 -1.47 -9.30
C PHE A 87 0.08 -0.60 -8.37
N VAL A 88 0.25 0.64 -8.77
CA VAL A 88 0.97 1.62 -7.97
C VAL A 88 -0.03 2.56 -7.33
N VAL A 89 0.13 2.81 -6.03
CA VAL A 89 -0.54 3.92 -5.36
C VAL A 89 0.49 5.03 -5.22
N ASP A 90 0.23 6.17 -5.87
CA ASP A 90 1.18 7.27 -5.88
C ASP A 90 1.10 8.12 -4.60
N LYS A 91 1.91 9.16 -4.52
CA LYS A 91 1.98 10.04 -3.34
C LYS A 91 0.68 10.74 -3.02
N GLU A 92 -0.23 10.85 -3.99
CA GLU A 92 -1.52 11.51 -3.85
C GLU A 92 -2.65 10.52 -3.58
N GLY A 93 -2.35 9.22 -3.49
CA GLY A 93 -3.34 8.18 -3.31
C GLY A 93 -4.02 7.74 -4.60
N LYS A 94 -3.47 8.11 -5.75
CA LYS A 94 -4.02 7.73 -7.05
C LYS A 94 -3.41 6.43 -7.54
N VAL A 95 -4.22 5.64 -8.24
CA VAL A 95 -3.80 4.36 -8.80
C VAL A 95 -3.18 4.57 -10.18
N ALA A 96 -2.05 3.92 -10.43
CA ALA A 96 -1.35 3.94 -11.71
C ALA A 96 -0.80 2.55 -12.04
N ASP A 97 -0.43 2.33 -13.29
CA ASP A 97 0.27 1.13 -13.76
C ASP A 97 -0.40 -0.18 -13.31
N VAL A 98 -1.71 -0.29 -13.54
CA VAL A 98 -2.45 -1.51 -13.20
C VAL A 98 -2.06 -2.62 -14.17
N LYS A 99 -1.61 -3.75 -13.63
CA LYS A 99 -1.21 -4.94 -14.40
C LYS A 99 -1.89 -6.18 -13.84
N ILE A 100 -2.26 -7.10 -14.71
CA ILE A 100 -2.81 -8.38 -14.31
C ILE A 100 -1.71 -9.43 -14.41
N ILE A 101 -1.35 -10.00 -13.26
CA ILE A 101 -0.32 -11.04 -13.17
C ILE A 101 -0.90 -12.40 -13.52
N ARG A 102 -2.17 -12.63 -13.12
CA ARG A 102 -2.90 -13.87 -13.43
C ARG A 102 -4.32 -13.52 -13.86
N ASP A 103 -4.68 -13.95 -15.06
CA ASP A 103 -5.97 -13.69 -15.70
C ASP A 103 -6.74 -15.00 -15.87
N LEU A 104 -8.04 -14.94 -15.79
CA LEU A 104 -8.93 -16.09 -16.02
C LEU A 104 -9.45 -16.17 -17.46
N GLY A 105 -9.12 -15.17 -18.28
CA GLY A 105 -9.69 -15.05 -19.62
C GLY A 105 -11.07 -14.42 -19.59
N TYR A 106 -11.79 -14.50 -20.70
CA TYR A 106 -13.16 -13.97 -20.87
C TYR A 106 -13.31 -12.49 -20.56
N GLY A 107 -12.20 -11.71 -20.65
CA GLY A 107 -12.23 -10.30 -20.34
C GLY A 107 -12.18 -9.97 -18.83
N THR A 108 -11.98 -10.98 -17.97
CA THR A 108 -11.99 -10.79 -16.52
C THR A 108 -10.87 -9.87 -16.03
N GLY A 109 -9.67 -10.01 -16.62
CA GLY A 109 -8.54 -9.14 -16.27
C GLY A 109 -8.77 -7.69 -16.67
N ALA A 110 -9.29 -7.44 -17.86
CA ALA A 110 -9.60 -6.09 -18.33
C ALA A 110 -10.67 -5.43 -17.44
N GLU A 111 -11.66 -6.20 -17.01
CA GLU A 111 -12.68 -5.70 -16.08
C GLU A 111 -12.09 -5.37 -14.72
N ALA A 112 -11.16 -6.18 -14.22
CA ALA A 112 -10.45 -5.88 -12.97
C ALA A 112 -9.67 -4.57 -13.06
N ILE A 113 -8.97 -4.34 -14.17
CA ILE A 113 -8.25 -3.09 -14.41
C ILE A 113 -9.21 -1.90 -14.35
N ARG A 114 -10.36 -1.99 -15.04
CA ARG A 114 -11.35 -0.93 -15.04
C ARG A 114 -11.83 -0.58 -13.64
N VAL A 115 -12.17 -1.59 -12.84
CA VAL A 115 -12.70 -1.41 -11.49
C VAL A 115 -11.62 -0.85 -10.55
N ILE A 116 -10.40 -1.37 -10.62
CA ILE A 116 -9.29 -0.87 -9.79
C ILE A 116 -8.99 0.60 -10.10
N GLN A 117 -8.95 0.96 -11.39
CA GLN A 117 -8.70 2.35 -11.80
C GLN A 117 -9.83 3.30 -11.37
N LYS A 118 -11.03 2.80 -11.23
CA LYS A 118 -12.19 3.60 -10.82
C LYS A 118 -12.20 3.90 -9.32
N TYR A 119 -11.56 3.07 -8.53
CA TYR A 119 -11.47 3.27 -7.08
C TYR A 119 -10.30 4.22 -6.77
N ASP A 120 -10.59 5.41 -6.26
CA ASP A 120 -9.60 6.46 -6.00
C ASP A 120 -9.48 6.84 -4.52
N GLN A 121 -9.97 5.98 -3.63
CA GLN A 121 -10.03 6.24 -2.20
C GLN A 121 -8.86 5.56 -1.46
N TRP A 122 -7.63 5.79 -1.92
CA TRP A 122 -6.44 5.23 -1.30
C TRP A 122 -5.74 6.25 -0.42
N ILE A 123 -5.24 5.78 0.74
CA ILE A 123 -4.24 6.50 1.53
C ILE A 123 -2.89 6.04 1.02
N PRO A 124 -2.01 6.94 0.58
CA PRO A 124 -0.71 6.55 0.06
C PRO A 124 0.15 5.85 1.11
N GLY A 125 1.06 5.01 0.66
CA GLY A 125 2.10 4.48 1.53
C GLY A 125 3.01 5.60 2.02
N SER A 126 3.76 5.35 3.08
CA SER A 126 4.66 6.35 3.64
C SER A 126 5.99 5.74 4.05
N PHE A 127 7.03 6.55 3.96
CA PHE A 127 8.35 6.22 4.48
C PHE A 127 8.73 7.30 5.49
N LYS A 128 8.92 6.90 6.76
CA LYS A 128 9.19 7.82 7.88
C LYS A 128 8.22 9.01 7.88
N GLY A 129 6.92 8.71 7.71
CA GLY A 129 5.86 9.69 7.75
C GLY A 129 5.65 10.49 6.47
N GLU A 130 6.47 10.30 5.44
CA GLU A 130 6.32 11.01 4.17
C GLU A 130 5.65 10.13 3.12
N PRO A 131 4.64 10.63 2.40
CA PRO A 131 4.00 9.85 1.32
C PRO A 131 5.01 9.45 0.26
N VAL A 132 4.94 8.18 -0.16
CA VAL A 132 5.79 7.62 -1.21
C VAL A 132 4.96 6.83 -2.19
N ARG A 133 5.48 6.69 -3.40
CA ARG A 133 4.90 5.84 -4.43
C ARG A 133 5.22 4.38 -4.11
N VAL A 134 4.20 3.52 -3.97
CA VAL A 134 4.39 2.12 -3.58
C VAL A 134 3.60 1.21 -4.51
N GLN A 135 4.23 0.12 -4.94
CA GLN A 135 3.55 -0.95 -5.65
C GLN A 135 2.77 -1.81 -4.66
N TYR A 136 1.53 -2.11 -5.01
CA TYR A 136 0.61 -2.89 -4.19
C TYR A 136 0.03 -4.03 -5.01
N SER A 137 -0.15 -5.19 -4.40
CA SER A 137 -0.72 -6.37 -5.06
C SER A 137 -1.90 -6.87 -4.26
N LEU A 138 -2.93 -7.33 -4.96
CA LEU A 138 -4.06 -7.97 -4.29
C LEU A 138 -4.75 -9.00 -5.18
N PRO A 139 -5.41 -9.99 -4.55
CA PRO A 139 -6.25 -10.94 -5.27
C PRO A 139 -7.69 -10.41 -5.40
N ILE A 140 -8.34 -10.74 -6.52
CA ILE A 140 -9.77 -10.52 -6.72
C ILE A 140 -10.40 -11.85 -7.06
N THR A 141 -11.29 -12.33 -6.20
CA THR A 141 -12.00 -13.58 -6.39
C THR A 141 -13.21 -13.35 -7.32
N ILE A 142 -13.29 -14.12 -8.39
CA ILE A 142 -14.37 -14.06 -9.37
C ILE A 142 -15.17 -15.35 -9.31
N GLN A 143 -16.47 -15.21 -9.29
CA GLN A 143 -17.39 -16.36 -9.38
C GLN A 143 -18.63 -15.95 -10.16
N SER A 144 -18.88 -16.67 -11.25
CA SER A 144 -20.07 -16.51 -12.04
C SER A 144 -21.28 -17.16 -11.36
N ASN A 145 -22.44 -16.55 -11.51
CA ASN A 145 -23.72 -17.12 -11.03
C ASN A 145 -24.37 -18.05 -12.08
N TYR A 146 -23.64 -18.39 -13.12
CA TYR A 146 -24.13 -19.22 -14.23
C TYR A 146 -23.59 -20.63 -14.25
#